data_1052d6bc1b76e240394ef709d16c350d
#
_entry.id   1052d6bc1b76e240394ef709d16c350d
#
_cell.length_a   1.000
_cell.length_b   1.000
_cell.length_c   1.000
_cell.angle_alpha   90.00
_cell.angle_beta   90.00
_cell.angle_gamma   90.00
#
_symmetry.space_group_name_H-M   'P 1'
#
loop_
_entity.id
_entity.type
_entity.pdbx_description
1 polymer ?
#
loop_
_entity_poly.entity_id
_entity_poly.type
_entity_poly.pdbx_seq_one_letter_code
_entity_poly.pdbx_strand_id
1 'polypeptide(L)'
;MPPHGGQQLRLFNAYYDEYGFQPIVVFDGDGRLVGAVLRPARRPDGREIVTLLRRMIARIRGHWPRVEILLRGDSHYCTPEVLRFCRANRVDYALGVATTTTLRRHIDTLERSTAARFAAAGAPGKLRRFKEFRDGSASWDRVERIIARVEAGPDGVDTRFIATSLDAGTPRTIYEKVYCQRGQAENHIKSFKTHLAADRTSCHTSSANQLRLFLHAGAYWMMWHLLTC
;
A
#
# COMPACT_ATOMS: atom_id res chain seq x y z
N MET A 1 10.98 -13.12 -0.23
CA MET A 1 11.73 -13.92 -1.23
C MET A 1 12.94 -14.52 -0.54
N PRO A 2 12.97 -15.82 -0.25
CA PRO A 2 14.11 -16.46 0.37
C PRO A 2 15.31 -16.48 -0.60
N PRO A 3 16.55 -16.30 -0.09
CA PRO A 3 17.75 -16.34 -0.91
C PRO A 3 18.33 -17.74 -0.96
N HIS A 4 19.11 -18.00 -2.01
CA HIS A 4 20.00 -19.15 -2.08
C HIS A 4 21.45 -18.68 -1.96
N GLY A 5 22.16 -19.08 -0.89
CA GLY A 5 23.59 -18.78 -0.72
C GLY A 5 23.92 -17.28 -0.53
N GLY A 6 25.14 -16.88 -0.91
CA GLY A 6 25.69 -15.54 -0.72
C GLY A 6 25.21 -14.46 -1.70
N GLN A 7 23.93 -14.25 -1.87
CA GLN A 7 23.37 -13.30 -2.83
C GLN A 7 23.60 -11.83 -2.43
N GLN A 8 23.91 -10.99 -3.41
CA GLN A 8 24.05 -9.54 -3.21
C GLN A 8 22.73 -8.90 -2.79
N LEU A 9 22.78 -7.87 -1.96
CA LEU A 9 21.65 -7.07 -1.46
C LEU A 9 20.64 -7.84 -0.59
N ARG A 10 20.89 -9.10 -0.22
CA ARG A 10 20.06 -9.77 0.79
C ARG A 10 20.27 -9.09 2.14
N LEU A 11 19.19 -8.94 2.90
CA LEU A 11 19.23 -8.50 4.29
C LEU A 11 18.42 -9.44 5.16
N PHE A 12 18.82 -9.53 6.43
CA PHE A 12 18.05 -10.23 7.44
C PHE A 12 16.75 -9.50 7.72
N ASN A 13 15.65 -10.24 7.73
CA ASN A 13 14.34 -9.72 8.08
C ASN A 13 13.85 -10.41 9.34
N ALA A 14 13.87 -9.70 10.46
CA ALA A 14 13.51 -10.23 11.75
C ALA A 14 12.05 -10.73 11.86
N TYR A 15 11.15 -10.24 11.02
CA TYR A 15 9.75 -10.70 10.98
C TYR A 15 9.61 -12.12 10.42
N TYR A 16 10.44 -12.45 9.41
CA TYR A 16 10.44 -13.78 8.80
C TYR A 16 11.57 -14.69 9.32
N ASP A 17 12.43 -14.14 10.20
CA ASP A 17 13.63 -14.80 10.70
C ASP A 17 14.56 -15.36 9.59
N GLU A 18 14.61 -14.65 8.47
CA GLU A 18 15.34 -15.06 7.27
C GLU A 18 16.04 -13.89 6.58
N TYR A 19 17.14 -14.21 5.88
CA TYR A 19 17.72 -13.30 4.89
C TYR A 19 16.88 -13.31 3.62
N GLY A 20 16.68 -12.15 2.99
CA GLY A 20 15.89 -12.12 1.79
C GLY A 20 15.82 -10.77 1.08
N PHE A 21 14.86 -10.70 0.17
CA PHE A 21 14.50 -9.52 -0.59
C PHE A 21 13.05 -9.14 -0.31
N GLN A 22 12.78 -7.84 -0.31
CA GLN A 22 11.44 -7.28 -0.23
C GLN A 22 11.19 -6.37 -1.42
N PRO A 23 10.84 -6.93 -2.59
CA PRO A 23 10.62 -6.14 -3.78
C PRO A 23 9.42 -5.22 -3.62
N ILE A 24 9.48 -4.04 -4.25
CA ILE A 24 8.30 -3.23 -4.48
C ILE A 24 7.68 -3.69 -5.78
N VAL A 25 6.40 -4.07 -5.74
CA VAL A 25 5.61 -4.47 -6.89
C VAL A 25 4.40 -3.54 -6.96
N VAL A 26 4.15 -3.00 -8.14
CA VAL A 26 3.09 -2.02 -8.36
C VAL A 26 2.15 -2.53 -9.43
N PHE A 27 0.87 -2.51 -9.13
CA PHE A 27 -0.22 -2.85 -10.06
C PHE A 27 -1.11 -1.63 -10.28
N ASP A 28 -1.73 -1.55 -11.43
CA ASP A 28 -2.79 -0.58 -11.68
C ASP A 28 -4.15 -1.07 -11.13
N GLY A 29 -5.21 -0.29 -11.37
CA GLY A 29 -6.56 -0.60 -10.89
C GLY A 29 -7.17 -1.87 -11.51
N ASP A 30 -6.69 -2.28 -12.68
CA ASP A 30 -7.15 -3.46 -13.41
C ASP A 30 -6.28 -4.70 -13.16
N GLY A 31 -5.27 -4.59 -12.29
CA GLY A 31 -4.36 -5.67 -11.95
C GLY A 31 -3.20 -5.85 -12.94
N ARG A 32 -2.94 -4.89 -13.82
CA ARG A 32 -1.75 -4.91 -14.68
C ARG A 32 -0.51 -4.57 -13.88
N LEU A 33 0.55 -5.32 -14.07
CA LEU A 33 1.83 -5.06 -13.42
C LEU A 33 2.51 -3.83 -14.04
N VAL A 34 2.58 -2.73 -13.29
CA VAL A 34 3.18 -1.47 -13.73
C VAL A 34 4.69 -1.44 -13.46
N GLY A 35 5.14 -2.09 -12.40
CA GLY A 35 6.56 -2.11 -12.06
C GLY A 35 6.91 -3.12 -10.98
N ALA A 36 8.14 -3.63 -11.06
CA ALA A 36 8.71 -4.54 -10.08
C ALA A 36 10.19 -4.21 -9.87
N VAL A 37 10.58 -3.88 -8.64
CA VAL A 37 11.95 -3.52 -8.28
C VAL A 37 12.42 -4.40 -7.14
N LEU A 38 13.51 -5.13 -7.39
CA LEU A 38 14.19 -5.93 -6.36
C LEU A 38 14.86 -5.01 -5.35
N ARG A 39 14.69 -5.33 -4.07
CA ARG A 39 15.26 -4.55 -2.98
C ARG A 39 15.66 -5.46 -1.81
N PRO A 40 16.61 -5.00 -0.98
CA PRO A 40 16.89 -5.63 0.30
C PRO A 40 15.63 -5.78 1.16
N ALA A 41 15.60 -6.79 2.03
CA ALA A 41 14.47 -7.07 2.93
C ALA A 41 14.39 -6.06 4.09
N ARG A 42 14.31 -4.79 3.79
CA ARG A 42 14.10 -3.70 4.74
C ARG A 42 12.94 -2.80 4.30
N ARG A 43 12.34 -2.12 5.27
CA ARG A 43 11.33 -1.10 4.96
C ARG A 43 11.93 -0.04 4.02
N PRO A 44 11.27 0.31 2.91
CA PRO A 44 11.72 1.39 2.05
C PRO A 44 11.62 2.74 2.79
N ASP A 45 12.61 3.60 2.60
CA ASP A 45 12.50 4.98 3.05
C ASP A 45 11.75 5.85 2.04
N GLY A 46 11.31 7.03 2.48
CA GLY A 46 10.50 7.91 1.64
C GLY A 46 11.23 8.40 0.38
N ARG A 47 12.54 8.59 0.42
CA ARG A 47 13.34 9.04 -0.74
C ARG A 47 13.47 7.93 -1.79
N GLU A 48 13.63 6.69 -1.34
CA GLU A 48 13.66 5.50 -2.21
C GLU A 48 12.31 5.35 -2.95
N ILE A 49 11.20 5.48 -2.21
CA ILE A 49 9.85 5.42 -2.79
C ILE A 49 9.64 6.55 -3.80
N VAL A 50 10.01 7.79 -3.47
CA VAL A 50 9.91 8.95 -4.37
C VAL A 50 10.73 8.75 -5.64
N THR A 51 11.93 8.16 -5.54
CA THR A 51 12.77 7.88 -6.71
C THR A 51 12.08 6.91 -7.67
N LEU A 52 11.45 5.87 -7.13
CA LEU A 52 10.66 4.93 -7.93
C LEU A 52 9.43 5.61 -8.56
N LEU A 53 8.64 6.31 -7.75
CA LEU A 53 7.43 7.00 -8.22
C LEU A 53 7.74 8.03 -9.32
N ARG A 54 8.83 8.79 -9.18
CA ARG A 54 9.26 9.77 -10.20
C ARG A 54 9.49 9.11 -11.55
N ARG A 55 10.20 7.97 -11.59
CA ARG A 55 10.47 7.25 -12.82
C ARG A 55 9.19 6.68 -13.45
N MET A 56 8.34 6.09 -12.63
CA MET A 56 7.09 5.49 -13.09
C MET A 56 6.12 6.54 -13.64
N ILE A 57 5.89 7.61 -12.88
CA ILE A 57 4.96 8.69 -13.25
C ILE A 57 5.46 9.42 -14.49
N ALA A 58 6.77 9.71 -14.58
CA ALA A 58 7.34 10.30 -15.78
C ALA A 58 7.12 9.41 -17.00
N ARG A 59 7.31 8.10 -16.87
CA ARG A 59 7.07 7.14 -17.97
C ARG A 59 5.60 7.07 -18.37
N ILE A 60 4.69 7.00 -17.40
CA ILE A 60 3.23 6.98 -17.64
C ILE A 60 2.81 8.26 -18.37
N ARG A 61 3.20 9.43 -17.87
CA ARG A 61 2.83 10.72 -18.48
C ARG A 61 3.53 11.01 -19.80
N GLY A 62 4.64 10.36 -20.08
CA GLY A 62 5.25 10.39 -21.41
C GLY A 62 4.35 9.81 -22.49
N HIS A 63 3.52 8.83 -22.15
CA HIS A 63 2.53 8.23 -23.07
C HIS A 63 1.13 8.84 -22.92
N TRP A 64 0.75 9.21 -21.71
CA TRP A 64 -0.57 9.78 -21.37
C TRP A 64 -0.41 11.07 -20.55
N PRO A 65 -0.11 12.22 -21.19
CA PRO A 65 0.25 13.47 -20.50
C PRO A 65 -0.83 14.00 -19.54
N ARG A 66 -2.11 13.70 -19.81
CA ARG A 66 -3.25 14.20 -19.04
C ARG A 66 -3.85 13.17 -18.09
N VAL A 67 -3.23 12.00 -17.95
CA VAL A 67 -3.76 10.94 -17.08
C VAL A 67 -3.82 11.39 -15.62
N GLU A 68 -4.96 11.17 -14.98
CA GLU A 68 -5.10 11.31 -13.55
C GLU A 68 -4.54 10.06 -12.87
N ILE A 69 -3.74 10.27 -11.83
CA ILE A 69 -3.07 9.19 -11.12
C ILE A 69 -3.45 9.26 -9.65
N LEU A 70 -3.97 8.15 -9.13
CA LEU A 70 -4.24 7.94 -7.72
C LEU A 70 -3.29 6.88 -7.15
N LEU A 71 -2.44 7.28 -6.23
CA LEU A 71 -1.54 6.38 -5.50
C LEU A 71 -2.27 5.77 -4.30
N ARG A 72 -2.28 4.43 -4.22
CA ARG A 72 -2.78 3.68 -3.07
C ARG A 72 -1.65 2.85 -2.48
N GLY A 73 -1.56 2.84 -1.16
CA GLY A 73 -0.52 2.09 -0.46
C GLY A 73 -0.86 1.88 1.02
N ASP A 74 -0.11 1.02 1.68
CA ASP A 74 -0.21 0.84 3.12
C ASP A 74 0.54 1.96 3.88
N SER A 75 0.64 1.81 5.20
CA SER A 75 1.27 2.81 6.06
C SER A 75 2.79 2.96 5.84
N HIS A 76 3.44 2.04 5.15
CA HIS A 76 4.85 2.14 4.81
C HIS A 76 5.11 3.23 3.76
N TYR A 77 4.11 3.52 2.92
CA TYR A 77 4.21 4.52 1.86
C TYR A 77 3.75 5.91 2.28
N CYS A 78 3.10 6.07 3.44
CA CYS A 78 2.66 7.37 3.93
C CYS A 78 3.79 8.11 4.66
N THR A 79 4.76 8.58 3.91
CA THR A 79 5.90 9.36 4.42
C THR A 79 5.82 10.82 3.97
N PRO A 80 6.48 11.77 4.69
CA PRO A 80 6.46 13.18 4.31
C PRO A 80 6.94 13.43 2.88
N GLU A 81 7.98 12.69 2.45
CA GLU A 81 8.55 12.81 1.11
C GLU A 81 7.56 12.39 0.03
N VAL A 82 6.84 11.29 0.27
CA VAL A 82 5.84 10.76 -0.68
C VAL A 82 4.65 11.71 -0.77
N LEU A 83 4.12 12.18 0.36
CA LEU A 83 3.01 13.14 0.37
C LEU A 83 3.38 14.43 -0.37
N ARG A 84 4.56 15.00 -0.09
CA ARG A 84 5.07 16.18 -0.79
C ARG A 84 5.25 15.95 -2.29
N PHE A 85 5.83 14.81 -2.65
CA PHE A 85 6.02 14.43 -4.05
C PHE A 85 4.68 14.31 -4.79
N CYS A 86 3.69 13.64 -4.22
CA CYS A 86 2.37 13.48 -4.82
C CYS A 86 1.72 14.84 -5.12
N ARG A 87 1.71 15.74 -4.14
CA ARG A 87 1.17 17.10 -4.30
C ARG A 87 1.90 17.89 -5.39
N ALA A 88 3.24 17.89 -5.35
CA ALA A 88 4.04 18.61 -6.33
C ALA A 88 3.87 18.10 -7.76
N ASN A 89 3.45 16.85 -7.93
CA ASN A 89 3.30 16.21 -9.23
C ASN A 89 1.83 15.94 -9.60
N ARG A 90 0.85 16.55 -8.92
CA ARG A 90 -0.59 16.34 -9.20
C ARG A 90 -0.94 14.84 -9.26
N VAL A 91 -0.53 14.12 -8.25
CA VAL A 91 -0.86 12.71 -8.01
C VAL A 91 -1.75 12.67 -6.78
N ASP A 92 -2.96 12.18 -6.92
CA ASP A 92 -3.83 11.94 -5.79
C ASP A 92 -3.36 10.74 -4.98
N TYR A 93 -3.76 10.69 -3.72
CA TYR A 93 -3.39 9.58 -2.86
C TYR A 93 -4.48 9.19 -1.86
N ALA A 94 -4.48 7.91 -1.52
CA ALA A 94 -5.17 7.32 -0.39
C ALA A 94 -4.21 6.31 0.26
N LEU A 95 -3.54 6.70 1.32
CA LEU A 95 -2.46 5.95 1.95
C LEU A 95 -2.83 5.58 3.39
N GLY A 96 -2.56 4.34 3.78
CA GLY A 96 -2.68 3.94 5.17
C GLY A 96 -1.80 4.79 6.08
N VAL A 97 -2.24 5.05 7.30
CA VAL A 97 -1.44 5.75 8.32
C VAL A 97 -1.30 4.85 9.53
N ALA A 98 -0.08 4.75 10.06
CA ALA A 98 0.17 4.02 11.29
C ALA A 98 -0.60 4.65 12.46
N THR A 99 -1.25 3.82 13.25
CA THR A 99 -2.01 4.28 14.41
C THR A 99 -1.07 4.91 15.44
N THR A 100 -1.36 6.15 15.84
CA THR A 100 -0.64 6.88 16.89
C THR A 100 -1.60 7.27 18.02
N THR A 101 -1.06 7.59 19.17
CA THR A 101 -1.86 8.10 20.30
C THR A 101 -2.60 9.40 19.94
N THR A 102 -1.97 10.26 19.16
CA THR A 102 -2.58 11.53 18.69
C THR A 102 -3.81 11.24 17.83
N LEU A 103 -3.70 10.37 16.84
CA LEU A 103 -4.83 9.99 15.98
C LEU A 103 -5.95 9.31 16.76
N ARG A 104 -5.63 8.48 17.76
CA ARG A 104 -6.64 7.85 18.62
C ARG A 104 -7.44 8.84 19.43
N ARG A 105 -6.83 9.94 19.92
CA ARG A 105 -7.59 10.98 20.65
C ARG A 105 -8.75 11.56 19.84
N HIS A 106 -8.59 11.72 18.54
CA HIS A 106 -9.66 12.23 17.66
C HIS A 106 -10.88 11.30 17.61
N ILE A 107 -10.71 10.01 17.86
CA ILE A 107 -11.76 8.99 17.64
C ILE A 107 -12.18 8.25 18.92
N ASP A 108 -11.64 8.58 20.08
CA ASP A 108 -11.92 7.92 21.36
C ASP A 108 -13.43 7.80 21.66
N THR A 109 -14.19 8.89 21.51
CA THR A 109 -15.64 8.88 21.67
C THR A 109 -16.33 7.99 20.63
N LEU A 110 -15.81 7.96 19.38
CA LEU A 110 -16.36 7.10 18.33
C LEU A 110 -16.07 5.62 18.61
N GLU A 111 -14.87 5.28 19.08
CA GLU A 111 -14.51 3.90 19.48
C GLU A 111 -15.44 3.41 20.58
N ARG A 112 -15.56 4.16 21.69
CA ARG A 112 -16.44 3.80 22.81
C ARG A 112 -17.90 3.66 22.40
N SER A 113 -18.43 4.60 21.64
CA SER A 113 -19.83 4.54 21.20
C SER A 113 -20.07 3.42 20.15
N THR A 114 -19.07 3.04 19.37
CA THR A 114 -19.18 1.93 18.42
C THR A 114 -19.17 0.59 19.16
N ALA A 115 -18.30 0.43 20.15
CA ALA A 115 -18.28 -0.75 21.02
C ALA A 115 -19.61 -0.93 21.77
N ALA A 116 -20.11 0.14 22.41
CA ALA A 116 -21.38 0.09 23.13
C ALA A 116 -22.57 -0.29 22.22
N ARG A 117 -22.64 0.30 21.02
CA ARG A 117 -23.70 -0.05 20.04
C ARG A 117 -23.59 -1.48 19.54
N PHE A 118 -22.36 -1.98 19.33
CA PHE A 118 -22.16 -3.37 18.94
C PHE A 118 -22.62 -4.31 20.05
N ALA A 119 -22.24 -4.06 21.30
CA ALA A 119 -22.66 -4.86 22.44
C ALA A 119 -24.20 -4.85 22.63
N ALA A 120 -24.84 -3.69 22.46
CA ALA A 120 -26.29 -3.55 22.59
C ALA A 120 -27.07 -4.23 21.44
N ALA A 121 -26.49 -4.35 20.26
CA ALA A 121 -27.17 -4.93 19.09
C ALA A 121 -27.33 -6.44 19.20
N GLY A 122 -26.47 -7.15 19.94
CA GLY A 122 -26.51 -8.61 20.11
C GLY A 122 -26.46 -9.42 18.81
N ALA A 123 -26.18 -8.75 17.67
CA ALA A 123 -26.22 -9.36 16.35
C ALA A 123 -24.84 -9.91 15.94
N PRO A 124 -24.80 -11.05 15.22
CA PRO A 124 -23.55 -11.52 14.65
C PRO A 124 -23.06 -10.56 13.56
N GLY A 125 -21.73 -10.40 13.46
CA GLY A 125 -21.14 -9.58 12.43
C GLY A 125 -20.23 -8.49 12.97
N LYS A 126 -20.12 -7.41 12.22
CA LYS A 126 -19.24 -6.27 12.53
C LYS A 126 -19.96 -4.95 12.32
N LEU A 127 -19.81 -4.03 13.26
CA LEU A 127 -20.32 -2.66 13.16
C LEU A 127 -19.19 -1.73 12.74
N ARG A 128 -19.32 -1.08 11.58
CA ARG A 128 -18.34 -0.12 11.06
C ARG A 128 -18.88 1.29 11.11
N ARG A 129 -18.03 2.20 11.58
CA ARG A 129 -18.31 3.64 11.58
C ARG A 129 -17.06 4.39 11.09
N PHE A 130 -17.30 5.57 10.53
CA PHE A 130 -16.26 6.39 9.94
C PHE A 130 -16.29 7.79 10.54
N LYS A 131 -15.11 8.38 10.66
CA LYS A 131 -14.93 9.79 11.01
C LYS A 131 -13.81 10.37 10.17
N GLU A 132 -13.97 11.62 9.75
CA GLU A 132 -12.89 12.38 9.16
C GLU A 132 -12.50 13.55 10.04
N PHE A 133 -11.25 13.95 9.92
CA PHE A 133 -10.68 15.11 10.58
C PHE A 133 -9.42 15.53 9.84
N ARG A 134 -8.89 16.69 10.17
CA ARG A 134 -7.60 17.14 9.65
C ARG A 134 -6.57 17.04 10.75
N ASP A 135 -5.46 16.38 10.45
CA ASP A 135 -4.32 16.21 11.37
C ASP A 135 -3.04 15.93 10.57
N GLY A 136 -1.90 15.94 11.23
CA GLY A 136 -0.61 15.66 10.63
C GLY A 136 0.42 15.21 11.65
N SER A 137 1.41 14.47 11.19
CA SER A 137 2.60 14.17 11.99
C SER A 137 3.49 15.41 12.10
N ALA A 138 4.27 15.53 13.17
CA ALA A 138 5.26 16.59 13.31
C ALA A 138 6.30 16.66 12.16
N SER A 139 6.48 15.55 11.45
CA SER A 139 7.36 15.47 10.27
C SER A 139 6.68 15.90 8.96
N TRP A 140 5.37 16.09 8.95
CA TRP A 140 4.62 16.50 7.76
C TRP A 140 4.66 18.02 7.62
N ASP A 141 4.74 18.49 6.38
CA ASP A 141 4.80 19.92 6.05
C ASP A 141 3.42 20.61 6.11
N ARG A 142 2.35 19.83 6.20
CA ARG A 142 0.98 20.32 6.41
C ARG A 142 0.08 19.24 7.01
N VAL A 143 -1.09 19.67 7.47
CA VAL A 143 -2.17 18.75 7.88
C VAL A 143 -2.83 18.14 6.65
N GLU A 144 -3.20 16.87 6.77
CA GLU A 144 -3.89 16.11 5.74
C GLU A 144 -5.32 15.76 6.16
N ARG A 145 -6.17 15.43 5.21
CA ARG A 145 -7.47 14.82 5.48
C ARG A 145 -7.26 13.38 5.93
N ILE A 146 -7.60 13.11 7.17
CA ILE A 146 -7.50 11.77 7.77
C ILE A 146 -8.89 11.18 7.86
N ILE A 147 -9.03 9.93 7.42
CA ILE A 147 -10.26 9.16 7.57
C ILE A 147 -9.95 7.98 8.50
N ALA A 148 -10.71 7.89 9.58
CA ALA A 148 -10.69 6.76 10.50
C ALA A 148 -11.84 5.80 10.19
N ARG A 149 -11.54 4.50 10.12
CA ARG A 149 -12.51 3.41 10.19
C ARG A 149 -12.44 2.79 11.57
N VAL A 150 -13.51 2.81 12.28
CA VAL A 150 -13.71 2.09 13.54
C VAL A 150 -14.63 0.91 13.30
N GLU A 151 -14.17 -0.28 13.59
CA GLU A 151 -14.90 -1.53 13.44
C GLU A 151 -14.96 -2.24 14.80
N ALA A 152 -16.17 -2.50 15.30
CA ALA A 152 -16.39 -3.33 16.47
C ALA A 152 -16.92 -4.71 16.03
N GLY A 153 -16.38 -5.76 16.63
CA GLY A 153 -16.74 -7.15 16.37
C GLY A 153 -16.48 -8.03 17.59
N PRO A 154 -16.66 -9.37 17.46
CA PRO A 154 -16.45 -10.30 18.58
C PRO A 154 -15.05 -10.20 19.21
N ASP A 155 -14.03 -9.90 18.39
CA ASP A 155 -12.65 -9.80 18.83
C ASP A 155 -12.27 -8.41 19.40
N GLY A 156 -13.26 -7.51 19.56
CA GLY A 156 -13.07 -6.17 20.08
C GLY A 156 -13.16 -5.07 19.00
N VAL A 157 -12.43 -3.96 19.22
CA VAL A 157 -12.45 -2.79 18.33
C VAL A 157 -11.15 -2.72 17.53
N ASP A 158 -11.27 -2.73 16.20
CA ASP A 158 -10.17 -2.45 15.27
C ASP A 158 -10.33 -1.06 14.65
N THR A 159 -9.29 -0.24 14.74
CA THR A 159 -9.28 1.11 14.16
C THR A 159 -8.12 1.27 13.21
N ARG A 160 -8.43 1.79 12.03
CA ARG A 160 -7.44 2.08 10.99
C ARG A 160 -7.63 3.48 10.43
N PHE A 161 -6.53 4.07 10.02
CA PHE A 161 -6.48 5.43 9.49
C PHE A 161 -5.91 5.44 8.08
N ILE A 162 -6.41 6.37 7.26
CA ILE A 162 -5.83 6.72 5.97
C ILE A 162 -5.66 8.24 5.87
N ALA A 163 -4.63 8.67 5.16
CA ALA A 163 -4.47 10.04 4.69
C ALA A 163 -4.83 10.12 3.21
N THR A 164 -5.53 11.16 2.80
CA THR A 164 -5.96 11.32 1.41
C THR A 164 -5.95 12.77 0.96
N SER A 165 -5.64 12.98 -0.33
CA SER A 165 -5.78 14.26 -1.03
C SER A 165 -7.18 14.45 -1.63
N LEU A 166 -8.00 13.40 -1.69
CA LEU A 166 -9.33 13.47 -2.30
C LEU A 166 -10.25 14.34 -1.47
N ASP A 167 -10.75 15.44 -2.04
CA ASP A 167 -11.70 16.34 -1.38
C ASP A 167 -13.14 15.86 -1.55
N ALA A 168 -13.47 15.24 -2.68
CA ALA A 168 -14.82 14.72 -2.96
C ALA A 168 -15.02 13.31 -2.35
N GLY A 169 -16.27 13.00 -2.02
CA GLY A 169 -16.68 11.70 -1.49
C GLY A 169 -16.78 11.66 0.02
N THR A 170 -17.69 10.81 0.51
CA THR A 170 -17.85 10.57 1.95
C THR A 170 -16.69 9.77 2.51
N PRO A 171 -16.36 9.88 3.81
CA PRO A 171 -15.32 9.07 4.46
C PRO A 171 -15.48 7.58 4.20
N ARG A 172 -16.69 7.08 4.26
CA ARG A 172 -17.02 5.68 3.98
C ARG A 172 -16.69 5.30 2.53
N THR A 173 -17.12 6.11 1.57
CA THR A 173 -16.89 5.84 0.14
C THR A 173 -15.40 5.84 -0.18
N ILE A 174 -14.65 6.84 0.29
CA ILE A 174 -13.20 6.92 0.07
C ILE A 174 -12.51 5.70 0.69
N TYR A 175 -12.88 5.34 1.92
CA TYR A 175 -12.25 4.22 2.60
C TYR A 175 -12.60 2.88 1.93
N GLU A 176 -13.90 2.57 1.75
CA GLU A 176 -14.36 1.25 1.28
C GLU A 176 -14.20 1.08 -0.24
N LYS A 177 -14.47 2.12 -1.05
CA LYS A 177 -14.50 2.00 -2.51
C LYS A 177 -13.20 2.44 -3.20
N VAL A 178 -12.38 3.27 -2.53
CA VAL A 178 -11.12 3.73 -3.11
C VAL A 178 -9.94 3.05 -2.42
N TYR A 179 -9.76 3.26 -1.12
CA TYR A 179 -8.61 2.74 -0.40
C TYR A 179 -8.59 1.20 -0.32
N CYS A 180 -9.73 0.57 0.02
CA CYS A 180 -9.78 -0.89 0.20
C CYS A 180 -9.49 -1.68 -1.08
N GLN A 181 -9.67 -1.08 -2.26
CA GLN A 181 -9.25 -1.71 -3.52
C GLN A 181 -7.74 -1.98 -3.58
N ARG A 182 -6.94 -1.31 -2.74
CA ARG A 182 -5.53 -1.65 -2.53
C ARG A 182 -5.32 -3.13 -2.18
N GLY A 183 -6.26 -3.72 -1.46
CA GLY A 183 -6.20 -5.14 -1.10
C GLY A 183 -6.11 -6.08 -2.30
N GLN A 184 -6.58 -5.67 -3.47
CA GLN A 184 -6.42 -6.46 -4.70
C GLN A 184 -4.95 -6.63 -5.10
N ALA A 185 -4.10 -5.66 -4.80
CA ALA A 185 -2.67 -5.80 -5.04
C ALA A 185 -2.05 -6.99 -4.28
N GLU A 186 -2.56 -7.32 -3.10
CA GLU A 186 -2.12 -8.49 -2.33
C GLU A 186 -2.47 -9.80 -3.07
N ASN A 187 -3.65 -9.87 -3.69
CA ASN A 187 -4.06 -11.01 -4.51
C ASN A 187 -3.18 -11.11 -5.77
N HIS A 188 -2.90 -10.00 -6.43
CA HIS A 188 -2.02 -9.95 -7.60
C HIS A 188 -0.57 -10.34 -7.24
N ILE A 189 -0.05 -9.86 -6.10
CA ILE A 189 1.26 -10.27 -5.57
C ILE A 189 1.27 -11.77 -5.26
N LYS A 190 0.20 -12.30 -4.66
CA LYS A 190 0.07 -13.73 -4.39
C LYS A 190 0.07 -14.53 -5.70
N SER A 191 -0.72 -14.12 -6.68
CA SER A 191 -0.75 -14.74 -8.01
C SER A 191 0.63 -14.71 -8.68
N PHE A 192 1.31 -13.56 -8.68
CA PHE A 192 2.65 -13.38 -9.20
C PHE A 192 3.68 -14.32 -8.55
N LYS A 193 3.59 -14.52 -7.22
CA LYS A 193 4.46 -15.46 -6.49
C LYS A 193 4.08 -16.91 -6.72
N THR A 194 2.79 -17.25 -6.59
CA THR A 194 2.31 -18.64 -6.58
C THR A 194 2.34 -19.27 -7.97
N HIS A 195 1.81 -18.56 -8.98
CA HIS A 195 1.69 -19.13 -10.33
C HIS A 195 2.98 -19.01 -11.15
N LEU A 196 3.75 -17.95 -10.93
CA LEU A 196 4.97 -17.68 -11.68
C LEU A 196 6.25 -17.95 -10.91
N ALA A 197 6.16 -18.32 -9.63
CA ALA A 197 7.32 -18.50 -8.76
C ALA A 197 8.30 -17.30 -8.78
N ALA A 198 7.73 -16.07 -8.89
CA ALA A 198 8.50 -14.84 -9.03
C ALA A 198 9.28 -14.44 -7.75
N ASP A 199 9.06 -15.15 -6.65
CA ASP A 199 9.82 -15.05 -5.40
C ASP A 199 11.11 -15.88 -5.40
N ARG A 200 11.33 -16.72 -6.41
CA ARG A 200 12.56 -17.52 -6.52
C ARG A 200 13.69 -16.67 -7.10
N THR A 201 14.58 -16.25 -6.22
CA THR A 201 15.83 -15.59 -6.59
C THR A 201 16.97 -16.60 -6.46
N SER A 202 17.62 -16.97 -7.57
CA SER A 202 18.66 -18.00 -7.58
C SER A 202 20.01 -17.53 -8.12
N CYS A 203 20.11 -16.25 -8.52
CA CYS A 203 21.36 -15.69 -9.04
C CYS A 203 22.15 -15.01 -7.91
N HIS A 204 23.47 -14.98 -8.04
CA HIS A 204 24.34 -14.34 -7.02
C HIS A 204 24.29 -12.81 -7.10
N THR A 205 24.19 -12.23 -8.30
CA THR A 205 24.18 -10.78 -8.47
C THR A 205 22.76 -10.20 -8.38
N SER A 206 22.64 -8.99 -7.86
CA SER A 206 21.38 -8.28 -7.78
C SER A 206 20.78 -7.93 -9.13
N SER A 207 21.63 -7.61 -10.12
CA SER A 207 21.22 -7.31 -11.49
C SER A 207 20.61 -8.54 -12.19
N ALA A 208 21.22 -9.73 -12.00
CA ALA A 208 20.68 -10.96 -12.55
C ALA A 208 19.33 -11.33 -11.90
N ASN A 209 19.18 -11.16 -10.60
CA ASN A 209 17.89 -11.36 -9.92
C ASN A 209 16.83 -10.31 -10.33
N GLN A 210 17.24 -9.06 -10.59
CA GLN A 210 16.33 -8.04 -11.14
C GLN A 210 15.89 -8.40 -12.57
N LEU A 211 16.79 -8.92 -13.41
CA LEU A 211 16.42 -9.41 -14.75
C LEU A 211 15.42 -10.57 -14.66
N ARG A 212 15.64 -11.54 -13.76
CA ARG A 212 14.66 -12.62 -13.51
C ARG A 212 13.29 -12.06 -13.13
N LEU A 213 13.26 -11.07 -12.24
CA LEU A 213 12.01 -10.42 -11.84
C LEU A 213 11.29 -9.78 -13.05
N PHE A 214 12.02 -9.22 -14.00
CA PHE A 214 11.46 -8.71 -15.26
C PHE A 214 10.93 -9.81 -16.18
N LEU A 215 11.63 -10.95 -16.27
CA LEU A 215 11.11 -12.09 -17.03
C LEU A 215 9.80 -12.62 -16.44
N HIS A 216 9.72 -12.72 -15.11
CA HIS A 216 8.47 -13.07 -14.44
C HIS A 216 7.38 -12.01 -14.67
N ALA A 217 7.74 -10.72 -14.72
CA ALA A 217 6.80 -9.65 -15.05
C ALA A 217 6.24 -9.80 -16.47
N GLY A 218 7.08 -10.17 -17.45
CA GLY A 218 6.63 -10.49 -18.81
C GLY A 218 5.69 -11.69 -18.86
N ALA A 219 6.00 -12.76 -18.13
CA ALA A 219 5.11 -13.91 -17.99
C ALA A 219 3.79 -13.56 -17.34
N TYR A 220 3.80 -12.68 -16.31
CA TYR A 220 2.58 -12.18 -15.69
C TYR A 220 1.68 -11.43 -16.68
N TRP A 221 2.26 -10.59 -17.54
CA TRP A 221 1.53 -9.88 -18.58
C TRP A 221 0.85 -10.83 -19.58
N MET A 222 1.55 -11.89 -20.01
CA MET A 222 0.95 -12.90 -20.89
C MET A 222 -0.21 -13.62 -20.20
N MET A 223 -0.01 -14.05 -18.95
CA MET A 223 -1.07 -14.70 -18.16
C MET A 223 -2.26 -13.77 -17.94
N TRP A 224 -2.01 -12.49 -17.59
CA TRP A 224 -3.07 -11.49 -17.39
C TRP A 224 -3.90 -11.30 -18.67
N HIS A 225 -3.26 -11.20 -19.84
CA HIS A 225 -3.96 -11.10 -21.11
C HIS A 225 -4.86 -12.31 -21.37
N LEU A 226 -4.36 -13.51 -21.15
CA LEU A 226 -5.14 -14.75 -21.37
C LEU A 226 -6.36 -14.86 -20.44
N LEU A 227 -6.30 -14.28 -19.24
CA LEU A 227 -7.38 -14.32 -18.28
C LEU A 227 -8.42 -13.19 -18.45
N THR A 228 -8.09 -12.15 -19.24
CA THR A 228 -8.94 -10.97 -19.42
C THR A 228 -9.50 -10.83 -20.83
N CYS A 229 -9.11 -11.69 -21.77
CA CYS A 229 -9.74 -11.86 -23.08
C CYS A 229 -10.89 -12.87 -23.01
#